data_4493e2c73a19a10926bb0cb83d0e89b7
#
_entry.id   4493e2c73a19a10926bb0cb83d0e89b7
#
_cell.length_a   1.000
_cell.length_b   1.000
_cell.length_c   1.000
_cell.angle_alpha   90.00
_cell.angle_beta   90.00
_cell.angle_gamma   90.00
#
_symmetry.space_group_name_H-M   'P 1'
#
loop_
_entity.id
_entity.type
_entity.pdbx_description
1 polymer ?
#
loop_
_entity_poly.entity_id
_entity_poly.type
_entity_poly.pdbx_seq_one_letter_code
_entity_poly.pdbx_strand_id
1 'polypeptide(L)'
;MKKGDKVSLKIEKLVYEGAGLGKIDGFSFFVENTYPEDVVEAEITVVNKHFARAKLIEIKEPSPHRVKPFCPIHNACGGCGWQFIDYDFQLDQKRNIVAETVKKLAGREIEVKPVIKSPKTREFRSKVQYPVAQTKVSKRLLAGYYKKGTHELINVKFCPIQPNITGKIVNFAKEAAQELGISGYNEKTHKGELRHIRSEERRGGKEGRSRWWP
;
A
#
# COMPACT_ATOMS: atom_id res chain seq x y z
N MET A 1 9.13 15.67 -24.93
CA MET A 1 8.51 15.45 -23.60
C MET A 1 9.46 15.89 -22.51
N LYS A 2 9.01 16.68 -21.58
CA LYS A 2 9.78 17.19 -20.43
C LYS A 2 8.95 17.10 -19.14
N LYS A 3 9.61 17.22 -18.00
CA LYS A 3 8.94 17.30 -16.71
C LYS A 3 7.96 18.47 -16.68
N GLY A 4 6.75 18.23 -16.19
CA GLY A 4 5.64 19.17 -16.13
C GLY A 4 4.67 19.10 -17.33
N ASP A 5 5.04 18.41 -18.41
CA ASP A 5 4.13 18.22 -19.53
C ASP A 5 2.94 17.34 -19.10
N LYS A 6 1.75 17.65 -19.61
CA LYS A 6 0.54 16.85 -19.42
C LYS A 6 0.39 15.87 -20.58
N VAL A 7 -0.02 14.66 -20.26
CA VAL A 7 -0.27 13.60 -21.24
C VAL A 7 -1.62 12.95 -20.95
N SER A 8 -2.34 12.58 -22.01
CA SER A 8 -3.56 11.78 -21.92
C SER A 8 -3.25 10.39 -22.47
N LEU A 9 -3.53 9.35 -21.68
CA LEU A 9 -3.24 7.99 -22.10
C LEU A 9 -4.19 6.97 -21.47
N LYS A 10 -4.36 5.84 -22.17
CA LYS A 10 -5.06 4.68 -21.63
C LYS A 10 -4.05 3.79 -20.88
N ILE A 11 -4.45 3.32 -19.72
CA ILE A 11 -3.67 2.36 -18.93
C ILE A 11 -3.95 0.95 -19.45
N GLU A 12 -2.87 0.26 -19.85
CA GLU A 12 -2.96 -1.07 -20.45
C GLU A 12 -2.87 -2.18 -19.39
N LYS A 13 -2.01 -2.00 -18.38
CA LYS A 13 -1.76 -3.03 -17.35
C LYS A 13 -1.17 -2.47 -16.07
N LEU A 14 -1.19 -3.29 -15.01
CA LEU A 14 -0.41 -3.05 -13.81
C LEU A 14 0.98 -3.64 -13.94
N VAL A 15 1.94 -2.96 -13.34
CA VAL A 15 3.31 -3.48 -13.19
C VAL A 15 3.60 -3.83 -11.74
N TYR A 16 4.73 -4.46 -11.51
CA TYR A 16 5.26 -4.68 -10.16
C TYR A 16 5.23 -3.36 -9.37
N GLU A 17 4.90 -3.42 -8.10
CA GLU A 17 4.61 -2.28 -7.20
C GLU A 17 3.26 -1.58 -7.43
N GLY A 18 2.49 -1.96 -8.44
CA GLY A 18 1.10 -1.56 -8.62
C GLY A 18 0.88 -0.21 -9.31
N ALA A 19 1.87 0.31 -10.02
CA ALA A 19 1.66 1.43 -10.93
C ALA A 19 0.98 0.94 -12.22
N GLY A 20 0.11 1.77 -12.80
CA GLY A 20 -0.42 1.54 -14.14
C GLY A 20 0.63 1.85 -15.19
N LEU A 21 0.71 1.03 -16.21
CA LEU A 21 1.52 1.23 -17.42
C LEU A 21 0.60 1.53 -18.60
N GLY A 22 0.85 2.61 -19.28
CA GLY A 22 0.28 2.92 -20.60
C GLY A 22 1.38 3.36 -21.56
N LYS A 23 1.05 3.46 -22.85
CA LYS A 23 1.98 3.86 -23.90
C LYS A 23 1.40 4.96 -24.79
N ILE A 24 2.29 5.83 -25.26
CA ILE A 24 2.02 6.81 -26.33
C ILE A 24 3.16 6.64 -27.33
N ASP A 25 2.84 6.36 -28.59
CA ASP A 25 3.82 6.15 -29.67
C ASP A 25 4.94 5.17 -29.30
N GLY A 26 4.61 4.09 -28.59
CA GLY A 26 5.56 3.08 -28.13
C GLY A 26 6.36 3.46 -26.89
N PHE A 27 6.30 4.71 -26.42
CA PHE A 27 6.99 5.16 -25.22
C PHE A 27 6.15 4.87 -23.96
N SER A 28 6.78 4.32 -22.93
CA SER A 28 6.12 3.81 -21.73
C SER A 28 5.94 4.89 -20.66
N PHE A 29 4.75 4.95 -20.06
CA PHE A 29 4.43 5.83 -18.94
C PHE A 29 3.97 5.01 -17.73
N PHE A 30 4.58 5.25 -16.58
CA PHE A 30 4.17 4.68 -15.29
C PHE A 30 3.39 5.73 -14.51
N VAL A 31 2.13 5.45 -14.25
CA VAL A 31 1.23 6.37 -13.55
C VAL A 31 0.71 5.71 -12.28
N GLU A 32 0.98 6.32 -11.13
CA GLU A 32 0.49 5.80 -9.85
C GLU A 32 -1.01 6.04 -9.65
N ASN A 33 -1.66 5.15 -8.90
CA ASN A 33 -3.10 5.20 -8.59
C ASN A 33 -4.01 5.07 -9.81
N THR A 34 -3.48 4.48 -10.89
CA THR A 34 -4.23 4.15 -12.10
C THR A 34 -4.28 2.65 -12.32
N TYR A 35 -5.27 2.20 -13.10
CA TYR A 35 -5.53 0.78 -13.31
C TYR A 35 -5.84 0.49 -14.77
N PRO A 36 -5.68 -0.76 -15.22
CA PRO A 36 -6.00 -1.14 -16.59
C PRO A 36 -7.39 -0.66 -17.00
N GLU A 37 -7.51 -0.18 -18.21
CA GLU A 37 -8.69 0.41 -18.84
C GLU A 37 -9.06 1.83 -18.34
N ASP A 38 -8.35 2.41 -17.37
CA ASP A 38 -8.49 3.84 -17.12
C ASP A 38 -7.97 4.65 -18.32
N VAL A 39 -8.71 5.67 -18.72
CA VAL A 39 -8.20 6.77 -19.54
C VAL A 39 -7.93 7.95 -18.63
N VAL A 40 -6.68 8.41 -18.60
CA VAL A 40 -6.24 9.38 -17.61
C VAL A 40 -5.51 10.56 -18.21
N GLU A 41 -5.58 11.70 -17.52
CA GLU A 41 -4.66 12.82 -17.69
C GLU A 41 -3.61 12.76 -16.57
N ALA A 42 -2.34 12.82 -16.91
CA ALA A 42 -1.24 12.73 -15.98
C ALA A 42 -0.14 13.76 -16.28
N GLU A 43 0.52 14.26 -15.24
CA GLU A 43 1.65 15.18 -15.34
C GLU A 43 2.98 14.42 -15.21
N ILE A 44 3.86 14.61 -16.16
CA ILE A 44 5.19 13.99 -16.18
C ILE A 44 6.03 14.52 -15.03
N THR A 45 6.47 13.63 -14.16
CA THR A 45 7.35 13.95 -13.01
C THR A 45 8.81 13.63 -13.24
N VAL A 46 9.08 12.56 -14.00
CA VAL A 46 10.43 12.10 -14.35
C VAL A 46 10.42 11.60 -15.78
N VAL A 47 11.45 11.96 -16.56
CA VAL A 47 11.68 11.44 -17.92
C VAL A 47 13.02 10.70 -17.93
N ASN A 48 13.02 9.47 -18.43
CA ASN A 48 14.19 8.65 -18.71
C ASN A 48 14.26 8.32 -20.21
N LYS A 49 15.36 7.73 -20.65
CA LYS A 49 15.56 7.37 -22.07
C LYS A 49 14.46 6.46 -22.64
N HIS A 50 13.89 5.57 -21.84
CA HIS A 50 12.96 4.52 -22.31
C HIS A 50 11.57 4.59 -21.67
N PHE A 51 11.37 5.45 -20.67
CA PHE A 51 10.09 5.59 -19.98
C PHE A 51 9.97 6.93 -19.26
N ALA A 52 8.75 7.32 -18.94
CA ALA A 52 8.46 8.42 -18.01
C ALA A 52 7.66 7.92 -16.81
N ARG A 53 7.80 8.61 -15.69
CA ARG A 53 6.88 8.52 -14.55
C ARG A 53 5.98 9.74 -14.56
N ALA A 54 4.71 9.54 -14.31
CA ALA A 54 3.74 10.63 -14.26
C ALA A 54 2.83 10.49 -13.04
N LYS A 55 2.37 11.63 -12.58
CA LYS A 55 1.40 11.74 -11.48
C LYS A 55 0.01 11.91 -12.08
N LEU A 56 -0.94 11.12 -11.61
CA LEU A 56 -2.34 11.24 -11.99
C LEU A 56 -2.87 12.63 -11.64
N ILE A 57 -3.47 13.31 -12.62
CA ILE A 57 -4.23 14.56 -12.45
C ILE A 57 -5.72 14.21 -12.36
N GLU A 58 -6.24 13.53 -13.39
CA GLU A 58 -7.66 13.23 -13.53
C GLU A 58 -7.87 11.88 -14.22
N ILE A 59 -8.95 11.21 -13.87
CA ILE A 59 -9.44 10.02 -14.56
C ILE A 59 -10.55 10.50 -15.47
N LYS A 60 -10.31 10.51 -16.79
CA LYS A 60 -11.28 10.91 -17.82
C LYS A 60 -12.37 9.84 -17.97
N GLU A 61 -11.96 8.59 -18.10
CA GLU A 61 -12.83 7.42 -18.18
C GLU A 61 -12.35 6.39 -17.18
N PRO A 62 -13.14 6.10 -16.14
CA PRO A 62 -12.76 5.10 -15.15
C PRO A 62 -12.89 3.68 -15.70
N SER A 63 -11.97 2.81 -15.34
CA SER A 63 -12.07 1.37 -15.60
C SER A 63 -13.36 0.80 -15.00
N PRO A 64 -14.06 -0.13 -15.69
CA PRO A 64 -15.25 -0.81 -15.15
C PRO A 64 -14.94 -1.64 -13.90
N HIS A 65 -13.67 -1.98 -13.67
CA HIS A 65 -13.21 -2.73 -12.50
C HIS A 65 -12.90 -1.85 -11.28
N ARG A 66 -13.15 -0.54 -11.37
CA ARG A 66 -13.01 0.35 -10.20
C ARG A 66 -14.15 0.15 -9.23
N VAL A 67 -13.78 0.03 -7.95
CA VAL A 67 -14.72 -0.04 -6.83
C VAL A 67 -14.40 1.04 -5.79
N LYS A 68 -15.39 1.40 -4.99
CA LYS A 68 -15.16 2.32 -3.87
C LYS A 68 -14.30 1.62 -2.79
N PRO A 69 -13.16 2.20 -2.38
CA PRO A 69 -12.37 1.66 -1.29
C PRO A 69 -13.19 1.54 -0.01
N PHE A 70 -13.06 0.42 0.66
CA PHE A 70 -13.74 0.20 1.94
C PHE A 70 -13.06 0.88 3.12
N CYS A 71 -11.81 1.33 2.96
CA CYS A 71 -11.07 2.06 3.98
C CYS A 71 -11.29 3.58 3.84
N PRO A 72 -11.81 4.27 4.88
CA PRO A 72 -12.11 5.70 4.78
C PRO A 72 -10.88 6.60 4.62
N ILE A 73 -9.70 6.10 5.02
CA ILE A 73 -8.43 6.84 4.92
C ILE A 73 -7.54 6.33 3.77
N HIS A 74 -8.09 5.54 2.86
CA HIS A 74 -7.31 4.91 1.78
C HIS A 74 -6.49 5.92 0.96
N ASN A 75 -7.08 7.07 0.62
CA ASN A 75 -6.41 8.09 -0.21
C ASN A 75 -5.21 8.75 0.49
N ALA A 76 -5.19 8.76 1.81
CA ALA A 76 -4.11 9.35 2.58
C ALA A 76 -3.06 8.32 3.01
N CYS A 77 -3.51 7.11 3.36
CA CYS A 77 -2.66 6.06 3.92
C CYS A 77 -1.87 5.31 2.84
N GLY A 78 -0.56 5.17 3.01
CA GLY A 78 0.31 4.41 2.10
C GLY A 78 0.25 2.89 2.28
N GLY A 79 -0.57 2.36 3.20
CA GLY A 79 -0.55 0.94 3.56
C GLY A 79 -1.22 -0.01 2.56
N CYS A 80 -2.09 0.48 1.67
CA CYS A 80 -2.82 -0.32 0.69
C CYS A 80 -2.83 0.35 -0.67
N GLY A 81 -2.50 -0.42 -1.73
CA GLY A 81 -2.44 0.12 -3.09
C GLY A 81 -3.68 -0.14 -3.94
N TRP A 82 -4.38 -1.25 -3.74
CA TRP A 82 -5.33 -1.80 -4.71
C TRP A 82 -6.79 -1.87 -4.24
N GLN A 83 -7.18 -1.11 -3.22
CA GLN A 83 -8.58 -1.11 -2.75
C GLN A 83 -9.58 -0.46 -3.73
N PHE A 84 -9.09 0.24 -4.75
CA PHE A 84 -9.92 0.79 -5.83
C PHE A 84 -10.30 -0.22 -6.90
N ILE A 85 -9.76 -1.46 -6.84
CA ILE A 85 -9.94 -2.48 -7.86
C ILE A 85 -10.82 -3.59 -7.30
N ASP A 86 -11.73 -4.09 -8.09
CA ASP A 86 -12.48 -5.32 -7.83
C ASP A 86 -11.54 -6.48 -7.48
N TYR A 87 -11.93 -7.34 -6.52
CA TYR A 87 -11.04 -8.36 -6.00
C TYR A 87 -10.71 -9.44 -7.02
N ASP A 88 -11.67 -9.86 -7.84
CA ASP A 88 -11.41 -10.88 -8.85
C ASP A 88 -10.46 -10.35 -9.92
N PHE A 89 -10.66 -9.09 -10.32
CA PHE A 89 -9.74 -8.43 -11.23
C PHE A 89 -8.32 -8.26 -10.63
N GLN A 90 -8.20 -8.01 -9.32
CA GLN A 90 -6.89 -8.03 -8.65
C GLN A 90 -6.17 -9.38 -8.81
N LEU A 91 -6.92 -10.50 -8.73
CA LEU A 91 -6.34 -11.84 -8.88
C LEU A 91 -5.83 -12.07 -10.31
N ASP A 92 -6.59 -11.64 -11.30
CA ASP A 92 -6.17 -11.72 -12.71
C ASP A 92 -4.92 -10.87 -12.96
N GLN A 93 -4.87 -9.66 -12.44
CA GLN A 93 -3.69 -8.80 -12.57
C GLN A 93 -2.44 -9.41 -11.89
N LYS A 94 -2.59 -10.04 -10.74
CA LYS A 94 -1.49 -10.76 -10.06
C LYS A 94 -0.98 -11.92 -10.91
N ARG A 95 -1.87 -12.70 -11.50
CA ARG A 95 -1.53 -13.77 -12.43
C ARG A 95 -0.74 -13.23 -13.63
N ASN A 96 -1.22 -12.17 -14.25
CA ASN A 96 -0.58 -11.54 -15.41
C ASN A 96 0.81 -11.00 -15.08
N ILE A 97 0.99 -10.36 -13.92
CA ILE A 97 2.29 -9.86 -13.45
C ILE A 97 3.29 -11.03 -13.31
N VAL A 98 2.87 -12.16 -12.76
CA VAL A 98 3.75 -13.35 -12.64
C VAL A 98 4.12 -13.88 -14.02
N ALA A 99 3.16 -14.09 -14.93
CA ALA A 99 3.40 -14.57 -16.27
C ALA A 99 4.39 -13.67 -17.04
N GLU A 100 4.16 -12.36 -17.02
CA GLU A 100 5.06 -11.40 -17.68
C GLU A 100 6.44 -11.34 -17.04
N THR A 101 6.53 -11.45 -15.73
CA THR A 101 7.83 -11.44 -15.04
C THR A 101 8.65 -12.66 -15.45
N VAL A 102 8.05 -13.85 -15.45
CA VAL A 102 8.75 -15.07 -15.88
C VAL A 102 9.15 -14.97 -17.35
N LYS A 103 8.27 -14.50 -18.22
CA LYS A 103 8.59 -14.30 -19.65
C LYS A 103 9.79 -13.37 -19.83
N LYS A 104 9.83 -12.25 -19.10
CA LYS A 104 10.93 -11.27 -19.19
C LYS A 104 12.25 -11.76 -18.61
N LEU A 105 12.22 -12.41 -17.45
CA LEU A 105 13.44 -12.81 -16.73
C LEU A 105 13.99 -14.15 -17.19
N ALA A 106 13.13 -15.12 -17.47
CA ALA A 106 13.53 -16.46 -17.86
C ALA A 106 13.46 -16.71 -19.39
N GLY A 107 12.94 -15.76 -20.17
CA GLY A 107 12.74 -15.91 -21.61
C GLY A 107 11.74 -17.01 -21.98
N ARG A 108 10.92 -17.47 -21.06
CA ARG A 108 9.98 -18.59 -21.25
C ARG A 108 8.55 -18.15 -21.03
N GLU A 109 7.66 -18.58 -21.89
CA GLU A 109 6.23 -18.50 -21.65
C GLU A 109 5.79 -19.72 -20.84
N ILE A 110 5.12 -19.47 -19.71
CA ILE A 110 4.56 -20.52 -18.86
C ILE A 110 3.07 -20.26 -18.66
N GLU A 111 2.33 -21.33 -18.51
CA GLU A 111 0.96 -21.25 -18.04
C GLU A 111 0.97 -20.99 -16.53
N VAL A 112 0.50 -19.81 -16.12
CA VAL A 112 0.27 -19.50 -14.71
C VAL A 112 -1.15 -19.86 -14.36
N LYS A 113 -1.33 -20.76 -13.38
CA LYS A 113 -2.66 -21.16 -12.90
C LYS A 113 -3.40 -19.97 -12.27
N PRO A 114 -4.75 -20.02 -12.22
CA PRO A 114 -5.53 -19.02 -11.51
C PRO A 114 -5.07 -18.84 -10.06
N VAL A 115 -5.09 -17.61 -9.59
CA VAL A 115 -4.70 -17.29 -8.21
C VAL A 115 -5.77 -17.83 -7.25
N ILE A 116 -5.35 -18.53 -6.21
CA ILE A 116 -6.24 -19.03 -5.16
C ILE A 116 -6.81 -17.83 -4.39
N LYS A 117 -8.14 -17.74 -4.35
CA LYS A 117 -8.83 -16.67 -3.60
C LYS A 117 -8.60 -16.79 -2.12
N SER A 118 -8.36 -15.66 -1.46
CA SER A 118 -8.38 -15.61 0.00
C SER A 118 -9.85 -15.74 0.49
N PRO A 119 -10.12 -16.52 1.53
CA PRO A 119 -11.46 -16.60 2.11
C PRO A 119 -11.89 -15.30 2.80
N LYS A 120 -10.92 -14.42 3.12
CA LYS A 120 -11.16 -13.10 3.71
C LYS A 120 -10.39 -12.03 2.95
N THR A 121 -11.07 -10.99 2.54
CA THR A 121 -10.49 -9.78 1.94
C THR A 121 -10.30 -8.64 2.94
N ARG A 122 -10.81 -8.84 4.16
CA ARG A 122 -10.67 -7.94 5.33
C ARG A 122 -10.16 -8.74 6.51
N GLU A 123 -9.62 -8.04 7.51
CA GLU A 123 -9.13 -8.65 8.76
C GLU A 123 -8.12 -9.81 8.58
N PHE A 124 -7.37 -9.79 7.47
CA PHE A 124 -6.40 -10.85 7.14
C PHE A 124 -4.99 -10.60 7.68
N ARG A 125 -4.69 -9.35 8.09
CA ARG A 125 -3.34 -8.95 8.51
C ARG A 125 -3.14 -9.13 10.00
N SER A 126 -2.56 -10.25 10.41
CA SER A 126 -2.33 -10.63 11.81
C SER A 126 -1.11 -9.97 12.45
N LYS A 127 -0.14 -9.49 11.66
CA LYS A 127 1.06 -8.82 12.16
C LYS A 127 1.08 -7.37 11.75
N VAL A 128 1.19 -6.49 12.73
CA VAL A 128 1.23 -5.05 12.52
C VAL A 128 2.36 -4.40 13.30
N GLN A 129 2.88 -3.33 12.74
CA GLN A 129 3.84 -2.45 13.38
C GLN A 129 3.43 -1.02 13.06
N TYR A 130 3.04 -0.30 14.10
CA TYR A 130 2.65 1.09 14.00
C TYR A 130 3.82 1.97 14.44
N PRO A 131 4.44 2.74 13.55
CA PRO A 131 5.28 3.85 13.98
C PRO A 131 4.50 4.80 14.89
N VAL A 132 5.19 5.35 15.87
CA VAL A 132 4.64 6.32 16.82
C VAL A 132 5.38 7.63 16.64
N ALA A 133 4.63 8.72 16.66
CA ALA A 133 5.16 10.07 16.69
C ALA A 133 4.41 10.92 17.70
N GLN A 134 4.93 12.09 18.02
CA GLN A 134 4.29 13.04 18.93
C GLN A 134 4.08 14.38 18.24
N THR A 135 2.91 14.97 18.41
CA THR A 135 2.63 16.31 17.89
C THR A 135 3.48 17.34 18.62
N LYS A 136 3.94 18.38 17.90
CA LYS A 136 4.85 19.38 18.47
C LYS A 136 4.20 20.21 19.58
N VAL A 137 2.97 20.66 19.36
CA VAL A 137 2.27 21.60 20.24
C VAL A 137 1.53 20.86 21.37
N SER A 138 0.59 20.01 21.00
CA SER A 138 -0.28 19.33 21.97
C SER A 138 0.37 18.14 22.67
N LYS A 139 1.58 17.77 22.29
CA LYS A 139 2.29 16.58 22.80
C LYS A 139 1.50 15.27 22.71
N ARG A 140 0.50 15.23 21.83
CA ARG A 140 -0.36 14.07 21.64
C ARG A 140 0.39 12.98 20.87
N LEU A 141 0.29 11.75 21.36
CA LEU A 141 0.83 10.58 20.66
C LEU A 141 -0.06 10.20 19.47
N LEU A 142 0.58 9.95 18.35
CA LEU A 142 0.00 9.44 17.12
C LEU A 142 0.58 8.05 16.87
N ALA A 143 -0.27 7.10 16.46
CA ALA A 143 0.18 5.79 16.00
C ALA A 143 -0.55 5.45 14.70
N GLY A 144 0.17 4.96 13.69
CA GLY A 144 -0.47 4.70 12.41
C GLY A 144 0.49 4.29 11.31
N TYR A 145 0.22 4.74 10.10
CA TYR A 145 1.05 4.47 8.93
C TYR A 145 1.49 5.77 8.27
N TYR A 146 2.57 5.70 7.51
CA TYR A 146 3.02 6.84 6.73
C TYR A 146 2.12 7.07 5.52
N LYS A 147 1.94 8.33 5.17
CA LYS A 147 1.40 8.76 3.89
C LYS A 147 2.31 8.25 2.77
N LYS A 148 1.73 7.82 1.67
CA LYS A 148 2.48 7.23 0.55
C LYS A 148 3.63 8.14 0.10
N GLY A 149 4.85 7.57 0.01
CA GLY A 149 6.05 8.28 -0.41
C GLY A 149 6.59 9.33 0.56
N THR A 150 6.13 9.34 1.81
CA THR A 150 6.56 10.32 2.83
C THR A 150 6.83 9.68 4.18
N HIS A 151 7.43 10.43 5.11
CA HIS A 151 7.51 10.10 6.53
C HIS A 151 6.48 10.86 7.38
N GLU A 152 5.42 11.38 6.75
CA GLU A 152 4.29 11.99 7.44
C GLU A 152 3.38 10.92 8.02
N LEU A 153 3.29 10.86 9.35
CA LEU A 153 2.50 9.85 10.04
C LEU A 153 1.01 10.22 10.06
N ILE A 154 0.18 9.30 9.58
CA ILE A 154 -1.27 9.37 9.66
C ILE A 154 -1.71 8.57 10.87
N ASN A 155 -2.43 9.22 11.80
CA ASN A 155 -2.98 8.53 12.97
C ASN A 155 -4.11 7.57 12.54
N VAL A 156 -3.97 6.29 12.85
CA VAL A 156 -4.93 5.25 12.46
C VAL A 156 -5.63 4.71 13.70
N LYS A 157 -6.91 5.04 13.86
CA LYS A 157 -7.73 4.50 14.93
C LYS A 157 -8.30 3.12 14.62
N PHE A 158 -8.56 2.86 13.34
CA PHE A 158 -9.14 1.63 12.83
C PHE A 158 -8.57 1.30 11.45
N CYS A 159 -8.20 0.04 11.23
CA CYS A 159 -7.71 -0.46 9.95
C CYS A 159 -8.51 -1.70 9.52
N PRO A 160 -9.28 -1.63 8.42
CA PRO A 160 -10.19 -2.71 8.03
C PRO A 160 -9.51 -4.02 7.59
N ILE A 161 -8.21 -3.98 7.28
CA ILE A 161 -7.46 -5.19 6.90
C ILE A 161 -6.86 -5.94 8.10
N GLN A 162 -7.01 -5.38 9.31
CA GLN A 162 -6.53 -5.96 10.56
C GLN A 162 -7.70 -6.41 11.42
N PRO A 163 -7.54 -7.44 12.26
CA PRO A 163 -8.53 -7.78 13.28
C PRO A 163 -8.86 -6.57 14.16
N ASN A 164 -10.13 -6.39 14.47
CA ASN A 164 -10.60 -5.23 15.22
C ASN A 164 -9.90 -5.09 16.59
N ILE A 165 -9.58 -6.23 17.23
CA ILE A 165 -8.86 -6.27 18.50
C ILE A 165 -7.50 -5.56 18.42
N THR A 166 -6.81 -5.65 17.27
CA THR A 166 -5.51 -4.99 17.07
C THR A 166 -5.62 -3.47 17.24
N GLY A 167 -6.66 -2.86 16.65
CA GLY A 167 -6.90 -1.43 16.78
C GLY A 167 -7.18 -1.02 18.23
N LYS A 168 -7.95 -1.84 18.95
CA LYS A 168 -8.23 -1.61 20.39
C LYS A 168 -6.96 -1.64 21.22
N ILE A 169 -6.11 -2.65 21.02
CA ILE A 169 -4.82 -2.80 21.73
C ILE A 169 -3.89 -1.61 21.44
N VAL A 170 -3.75 -1.21 20.16
CA VAL A 170 -2.89 -0.08 19.78
C VAL A 170 -3.39 1.23 20.38
N ASN A 171 -4.71 1.47 20.37
CA ASN A 171 -5.29 2.68 20.96
C ASN A 171 -5.09 2.69 22.48
N PHE A 172 -5.34 1.57 23.16
CA PHE A 172 -5.11 1.45 24.61
C PHE A 172 -3.63 1.71 24.97
N ALA A 173 -2.69 1.07 24.28
CA ALA A 173 -1.26 1.26 24.51
C ALA A 173 -0.83 2.72 24.29
N LYS A 174 -1.39 3.38 23.27
CA LYS A 174 -1.14 4.79 23.00
C LYS A 174 -1.69 5.71 24.10
N GLU A 175 -2.90 5.44 24.57
CA GLU A 175 -3.55 6.20 25.65
C GLU A 175 -2.79 6.03 26.96
N ALA A 176 -2.46 4.81 27.34
CA ALA A 176 -1.65 4.52 28.54
C ALA A 176 -0.27 5.21 28.48
N ALA A 177 0.41 5.15 27.34
CA ALA A 177 1.69 5.84 27.15
C ALA A 177 1.53 7.38 27.28
N GLN A 178 0.43 7.93 26.79
CA GLN A 178 0.14 9.37 26.92
C GLN A 178 -0.10 9.76 28.38
N GLU A 179 -0.86 8.97 29.15
CA GLU A 179 -1.13 9.18 30.58
C GLU A 179 0.12 9.08 31.43
N LEU A 180 1.02 8.15 31.10
CA LEU A 180 2.29 7.96 31.79
C LEU A 180 3.37 8.97 31.37
N GLY A 181 3.05 9.92 30.48
CA GLY A 181 4.00 10.94 30.01
C GLY A 181 5.14 10.40 29.12
N ILE A 182 4.98 9.16 28.59
CA ILE A 182 5.97 8.54 27.71
C ILE A 182 6.03 9.31 26.39
N SER A 183 7.24 9.75 26.00
CA SER A 183 7.43 10.58 24.82
C SER A 183 7.45 9.75 23.52
N GLY A 184 6.81 10.25 22.46
CA GLY A 184 6.89 9.67 21.13
C GLY A 184 8.24 9.93 20.47
N TYR A 185 8.79 8.93 19.79
CA TYR A 185 10.06 9.05 19.10
C TYR A 185 10.01 10.08 17.96
N ASN A 186 11.03 10.88 17.85
CA ASN A 186 11.21 11.86 16.80
C ASN A 186 12.37 11.44 15.89
N GLU A 187 12.06 11.09 14.63
CA GLU A 187 13.05 10.61 13.65
C GLU A 187 14.14 11.64 13.29
N LYS A 188 13.84 12.94 13.42
CA LYS A 188 14.81 14.01 13.09
C LYS A 188 15.84 14.27 14.20
N THR A 189 15.39 14.19 15.45
CA THR A 189 16.22 14.48 16.62
C THR A 189 16.76 13.22 17.28
N HIS A 190 16.27 12.06 16.87
CA HIS A 190 16.55 10.74 17.46
C HIS A 190 16.28 10.68 18.97
N LYS A 191 15.28 11.46 19.46
CA LYS A 191 14.87 11.52 20.86
C LYS A 191 13.43 10.99 21.02
N GLY A 192 13.11 10.51 22.22
CA GLY A 192 11.81 9.94 22.58
C GLY A 192 11.90 8.42 22.81
N GLU A 193 10.97 7.91 23.60
CA GLU A 193 11.00 6.54 24.13
C GLU A 193 10.18 5.59 23.28
N LEU A 194 8.94 5.95 22.93
CA LEU A 194 8.02 5.08 22.20
C LEU A 194 8.17 5.27 20.69
N ARG A 195 8.83 4.32 20.03
CA ARG A 195 9.07 4.38 18.59
C ARG A 195 8.03 3.60 17.77
N HIS A 196 7.64 2.42 18.25
CA HIS A 196 6.69 1.55 17.55
C HIS A 196 5.80 0.82 18.53
N ILE A 197 4.54 0.58 18.14
CA ILE A 197 3.66 -0.40 18.77
C ILE A 197 3.52 -1.57 17.80
N ARG A 198 3.97 -2.74 18.21
CA ARG A 198 3.89 -3.96 17.41
C ARG A 198 2.93 -4.95 18.05
N SER A 199 2.00 -5.45 17.26
CA SER A 199 1.14 -6.56 17.63
C SER A 199 1.29 -7.67 16.61
N GLU A 200 1.36 -8.90 17.09
CA GLU A 200 1.43 -10.11 16.28
C GLU A 200 0.53 -11.17 16.89
N GLU A 201 -0.46 -11.62 16.14
CA GLU A 201 -1.28 -12.74 16.54
C GLU A 201 -0.55 -14.03 16.18
N ARG A 202 -0.13 -14.77 17.17
CA ARG A 202 0.39 -16.14 17.00
C ARG A 202 -0.76 -17.12 17.15
N ARG A 203 -1.14 -17.75 16.07
CA ARG A 203 -1.91 -18.99 16.13
C ARG A 203 -0.93 -20.10 16.54
N GLY A 204 -0.90 -20.42 17.79
CA GLY A 204 -0.02 -21.45 18.25
C GLY A 204 -0.18 -21.61 19.74
N GLY A 205 -1.10 -22.48 20.10
CA GLY A 205 -1.05 -23.18 21.34
C GLY A 205 0.10 -24.19 21.33
N LYS A 206 -0.14 -25.42 21.74
CA LYS A 206 0.81 -26.53 21.88
C LYS A 206 1.59 -26.89 20.59
N GLU A 207 1.14 -26.48 19.42
CA GLU A 207 1.76 -26.73 18.11
C GLU A 207 3.03 -25.91 17.86
N GLY A 208 3.28 -24.85 18.64
CA GLY A 208 4.50 -24.05 18.58
C GLY A 208 5.71 -24.70 19.28
N ARG A 209 5.55 -25.85 19.90
CA ARG A 209 6.66 -26.70 20.29
C ARG A 209 7.15 -27.48 19.09
N SER A 210 7.85 -26.79 18.20
CA SER A 210 8.53 -27.46 17.10
C SER A 210 9.55 -28.44 17.68
N ARG A 211 9.57 -29.66 17.15
CA ARG A 211 10.63 -30.67 17.38
C ARG A 211 12.01 -30.21 16.85
N TRP A 212 12.18 -28.93 16.55
CA TRP A 212 13.37 -28.31 15.97
C TRP A 212 14.27 -27.65 17.02
N TRP A 213 13.94 -27.75 18.31
CA TRP A 213 14.81 -27.31 19.37
C TRP A 213 15.32 -28.57 20.12
N PRO A 214 16.66 -28.82 20.13
CA PRO A 214 17.25 -29.92 20.87
C PRO A 214 16.98 -29.82 22.37
#